data_fcf562474362183b515be15a7d1d8f14
#
_entry.id   fcf562474362183b515be15a7d1d8f14
#
_cell.length_a   1.000
_cell.length_b   1.000
_cell.length_c   1.000
_cell.angle_alpha   90.00
_cell.angle_beta   90.00
_cell.angle_gamma   90.00
#
_symmetry.space_group_name_H-M   'P 1'
#
loop_
_entity.id
_entity.type
_entity.pdbx_description
1 polymer ?
#
loop_
_entity_poly.entity_id
_entity_poly.type
_entity_poly.pdbx_seq_one_letter_code
_entity_poly.pdbx_strand_id
1 'polypeptide(L)'
;MLKPFSIFILILSSLTLGGCMEWDYGETEDFDVTGSGLFITNEGNFQYGNATLSYYDPATNTVQNEVFFRANGMKLGDVAQSMSIYDNKGWIVVNNSHVIFAIDLNTFKEAGRIENLTSPRYIHFLSDEKAYVTQLWDNRIFIVNPKKYEITGYITVPDMTMESGSTEQMVQYGKYVYCNCWSYQNRIIKIDTETDQVVDQLTVGIQPTSLVLDRYDKMWTVTDGGYEGSPYGHEAPSLYRIDAATFTIEKQFKFKFGDWPSEVQLNGTGDTLYWINNDIWRMDVTAERLPVRPFLEYRDTKYYGLTVNPFNGEVYVADAIDYQQQGMIYRYSPQGELIDEFYVGITPGAFCWK
;
A
#
# COMPACT_ATOMS: atom_id res chain seq x y z
N MET A 1 34.19 -80.67 -12.27
CA MET A 1 34.92 -79.46 -11.78
C MET A 1 34.01 -78.30 -11.95
N LEU A 2 33.31 -77.91 -10.90
CA LEU A 2 32.45 -76.74 -10.86
C LEU A 2 33.14 -75.68 -10.03
N LYS A 3 33.37 -74.48 -10.63
CA LYS A 3 33.94 -73.32 -9.93
C LYS A 3 32.85 -72.59 -9.15
N PRO A 4 33.08 -72.09 -7.95
CA PRO A 4 32.08 -71.33 -7.22
C PRO A 4 32.04 -69.85 -7.70
N PHE A 5 30.84 -69.37 -7.91
CA PHE A 5 30.54 -67.96 -8.17
C PHE A 5 30.48 -67.20 -6.88
N SER A 6 31.41 -66.26 -6.69
CA SER A 6 31.36 -65.36 -5.56
C SER A 6 30.41 -64.20 -5.83
N ILE A 7 29.32 -64.12 -5.07
CA ILE A 7 28.38 -63.01 -5.10
C ILE A 7 28.94 -61.87 -4.23
N PHE A 8 29.30 -60.77 -4.86
CA PHE A 8 29.64 -59.52 -4.17
C PHE A 8 28.34 -58.77 -3.87
N ILE A 9 27.94 -58.73 -2.62
CA ILE A 9 26.82 -57.88 -2.14
C ILE A 9 27.39 -56.49 -1.93
N LEU A 10 27.01 -55.57 -2.81
CA LEU A 10 27.28 -54.15 -2.68
C LEU A 10 26.23 -53.54 -1.72
N ILE A 11 26.61 -53.28 -0.49
CA ILE A 11 25.78 -52.53 0.46
C ILE A 11 25.88 -51.05 0.08
N LEU A 12 24.82 -50.54 -0.56
CA LEU A 12 24.64 -49.11 -0.86
C LEU A 12 24.12 -48.42 0.40
N SER A 13 25.03 -47.87 1.20
CA SER A 13 24.65 -47.01 2.34
C SER A 13 24.07 -45.70 1.79
N SER A 14 22.76 -45.52 1.81
CA SER A 14 22.07 -44.25 1.58
C SER A 14 22.39 -43.29 2.74
N LEU A 15 23.38 -42.46 2.57
CA LEU A 15 23.57 -41.27 3.39
C LEU A 15 22.40 -40.30 3.05
N THR A 16 21.36 -40.31 3.89
CA THR A 16 20.38 -39.22 3.92
C THR A 16 21.09 -37.98 4.48
N LEU A 17 21.59 -37.15 3.60
CA LEU A 17 21.95 -35.77 3.94
C LEU A 17 20.62 -35.05 4.24
N GLY A 18 20.21 -35.10 5.49
CA GLY A 18 19.26 -34.14 6.03
C GLY A 18 19.94 -32.79 6.07
N GLY A 19 19.82 -32.05 4.96
CA GLY A 19 20.15 -30.65 4.97
C GLY A 19 19.06 -29.94 5.78
N CYS A 20 19.29 -29.76 7.08
CA CYS A 20 18.65 -28.66 7.79
C CYS A 20 19.13 -27.40 7.09
N MET A 21 18.27 -26.77 6.31
CA MET A 21 18.47 -25.36 6.01
C MET A 21 18.29 -24.63 7.34
N GLU A 22 19.39 -24.42 8.07
CA GLU A 22 19.43 -23.37 9.06
C GLU A 22 19.21 -22.07 8.27
N TRP A 23 18.08 -21.44 8.52
CA TRP A 23 17.89 -20.05 8.12
C TRP A 23 18.96 -19.28 8.89
N ASP A 24 19.94 -18.75 8.17
CA ASP A 24 20.92 -17.84 8.73
C ASP A 24 20.16 -16.55 9.09
N TYR A 25 19.60 -16.52 10.29
CA TYR A 25 19.07 -15.30 10.90
C TYR A 25 20.28 -14.43 11.17
N GLY A 26 20.48 -13.42 10.30
CA GLY A 26 21.56 -12.44 10.48
C GLY A 26 21.56 -11.87 11.89
N GLU A 27 22.69 -11.32 12.32
CA GLU A 27 22.76 -10.60 13.59
C GLU A 27 21.69 -9.50 13.59
N THR A 28 20.84 -9.48 14.65
CA THR A 28 19.81 -8.46 14.80
C THR A 28 20.39 -7.19 15.44
N GLU A 29 19.88 -6.04 15.03
CA GLU A 29 20.19 -4.75 15.62
C GLU A 29 19.10 -4.33 16.62
N ASP A 30 19.52 -3.69 17.70
CA ASP A 30 18.59 -3.04 18.61
C ASP A 30 18.38 -1.58 18.23
N PHE A 31 17.15 -1.24 17.89
CA PHE A 31 16.72 0.12 17.62
C PHE A 31 16.01 0.71 18.85
N ASP A 32 16.18 2.02 19.05
CA ASP A 32 15.44 2.82 20.03
C ASP A 32 15.12 4.18 19.40
N VAL A 33 14.13 4.20 18.52
CA VAL A 33 13.73 5.39 17.76
C VAL A 33 12.60 6.10 18.49
N THR A 34 12.95 7.20 19.17
CA THR A 34 11.98 8.06 19.83
C THR A 34 11.70 9.29 18.97
N GLY A 35 10.45 9.67 18.81
CA GLY A 35 10.05 10.84 18.02
C GLY A 35 9.27 10.51 16.76
N SER A 36 8.99 11.56 16.00
CA SER A 36 8.26 11.47 14.75
C SER A 36 9.19 11.06 13.61
N GLY A 37 8.67 10.33 12.62
CA GLY A 37 9.42 9.93 11.44
C GLY A 37 8.51 9.42 10.35
N LEU A 38 9.10 9.01 9.26
CA LEU A 38 8.42 8.53 8.08
C LEU A 38 8.84 7.09 7.78
N PHE A 39 7.92 6.17 7.86
CA PHE A 39 8.08 4.83 7.31
C PHE A 39 7.82 4.85 5.81
N ILE A 40 8.65 4.14 5.05
CA ILE A 40 8.53 3.97 3.61
C ILE A 40 8.53 2.48 3.32
N THR A 41 7.42 1.97 2.78
CA THR A 41 7.37 0.61 2.29
C THR A 41 7.95 0.55 0.88
N ASN A 42 8.90 -0.34 0.69
CA ASN A 42 9.52 -0.60 -0.61
C ASN A 42 9.00 -1.95 -1.09
N GLU A 43 8.25 -1.94 -2.18
CA GLU A 43 7.60 -3.15 -2.70
C GLU A 43 8.60 -4.25 -3.09
N GLY A 44 9.79 -3.83 -3.54
CA GLY A 44 10.74 -4.73 -4.17
C GLY A 44 10.33 -5.08 -5.60
N ASN A 45 10.86 -6.19 -6.09
CA ASN A 45 10.49 -6.74 -7.38
C ASN A 45 9.51 -7.90 -7.18
N PHE A 46 8.42 -7.89 -7.93
CA PHE A 46 7.39 -8.94 -7.85
C PHE A 46 8.01 -10.35 -8.05
N GLN A 47 7.72 -11.26 -7.14
CA GLN A 47 8.23 -12.64 -7.04
C GLN A 47 9.71 -12.79 -6.62
N TYR A 48 10.38 -11.72 -6.17
CA TYR A 48 11.77 -11.82 -5.71
C TYR A 48 11.91 -11.89 -4.17
N GLY A 49 10.86 -11.60 -3.42
CA GLY A 49 10.88 -11.62 -1.96
C GLY A 49 11.89 -10.64 -1.37
N ASN A 50 12.06 -9.48 -2.00
CA ASN A 50 13.03 -8.44 -1.64
C ASN A 50 12.37 -7.11 -1.22
N ALA A 51 11.11 -7.18 -0.78
CA ALA A 51 10.44 -6.05 -0.16
C ALA A 51 11.13 -5.65 1.14
N THR A 52 11.20 -4.35 1.41
CA THR A 52 11.87 -3.81 2.60
C THR A 52 11.06 -2.68 3.25
N LEU A 53 11.44 -2.32 4.47
CA LEU A 53 10.94 -1.15 5.19
C LEU A 53 12.11 -0.19 5.44
N SER A 54 11.95 1.06 5.06
CA SER A 54 12.86 2.15 5.40
C SER A 54 12.22 3.09 6.42
N TYR A 55 13.04 3.73 7.24
CA TYR A 55 12.63 4.75 8.19
C TYR A 55 13.48 6.01 8.00
N TYR A 56 12.84 7.16 7.86
CA TYR A 56 13.48 8.46 7.71
C TYR A 56 13.11 9.38 8.88
N ASP A 57 14.12 9.95 9.50
CA ASP A 57 13.97 10.98 10.53
C ASP A 57 14.16 12.38 9.90
N PRO A 58 13.08 13.15 9.71
CA PRO A 58 13.18 14.47 9.09
C PRO A 58 13.84 15.53 9.99
N ALA A 59 14.02 15.28 11.28
CA ALA A 59 14.69 16.22 12.18
C ALA A 59 16.22 16.16 12.06
N THR A 60 16.75 14.99 11.72
CA THR A 60 18.19 14.75 11.56
C THR A 60 18.61 14.53 10.10
N ASN A 61 17.65 14.44 9.17
CA ASN A 61 17.85 14.07 7.77
C ASN A 61 18.59 12.73 7.63
N THR A 62 18.21 11.75 8.45
CA THR A 62 18.83 10.42 8.42
C THR A 62 17.83 9.37 7.93
N VAL A 63 18.27 8.53 7.01
CA VAL A 63 17.52 7.36 6.54
C VAL A 63 18.14 6.08 7.07
N GLN A 64 17.31 5.17 7.49
CA GLN A 64 17.68 3.80 7.86
C GLN A 64 16.91 2.83 6.96
N ASN A 65 17.64 2.08 6.15
CA ASN A 65 17.08 1.10 5.24
C ASN A 65 17.03 -0.29 5.89
N GLU A 66 16.13 -1.14 5.38
CA GLU A 66 15.95 -2.54 5.80
C GLU A 66 15.68 -2.72 7.29
N VAL A 67 15.03 -1.72 7.93
CA VAL A 67 14.84 -1.69 9.41
C VAL A 67 14.10 -2.92 9.93
N PHE A 68 13.16 -3.49 9.17
CA PHE A 68 12.48 -4.71 9.57
C PHE A 68 13.44 -5.91 9.59
N PHE A 69 14.25 -6.10 8.54
CA PHE A 69 15.23 -7.19 8.47
C PHE A 69 16.28 -7.06 9.56
N ARG A 70 16.84 -5.89 9.72
CA ARG A 70 17.86 -5.59 10.73
C ARG A 70 17.35 -5.82 12.16
N ALA A 71 16.09 -5.48 12.44
CA ALA A 71 15.51 -5.68 13.77
C ALA A 71 15.13 -7.15 14.06
N ASN A 72 14.75 -7.92 13.03
CA ASN A 72 14.13 -9.25 13.22
C ASN A 72 14.94 -10.43 12.67
N GLY A 73 16.02 -10.19 11.90
CA GLY A 73 16.81 -11.23 11.26
C GLY A 73 16.08 -12.00 10.16
N MET A 74 14.90 -11.54 9.74
CA MET A 74 14.11 -12.19 8.70
C MET A 74 13.62 -11.18 7.67
N LYS A 75 13.44 -11.64 6.42
CA LYS A 75 12.93 -10.79 5.33
C LYS A 75 11.47 -10.44 5.55
N LEU A 76 11.08 -9.24 5.07
CA LEU A 76 9.69 -8.80 5.08
C LEU A 76 8.81 -9.62 4.12
N GLY A 77 9.34 -9.98 2.95
CA GLY A 77 8.65 -10.80 1.96
C GLY A 77 8.61 -10.16 0.58
N ASP A 78 7.49 -10.31 -0.10
CA ASP A 78 7.29 -9.88 -1.49
C ASP A 78 6.11 -8.90 -1.59
N VAL A 79 6.36 -7.72 -2.13
CA VAL A 79 5.45 -6.59 -2.29
C VAL A 79 4.92 -6.03 -0.96
N ALA A 80 5.74 -5.17 -0.30
CA ALA A 80 5.29 -4.37 0.83
C ALA A 80 4.38 -3.23 0.34
N GLN A 81 3.08 -3.52 0.27
CA GLN A 81 2.06 -2.70 -0.40
C GLN A 81 1.71 -1.42 0.35
N SER A 82 1.52 -1.51 1.65
CA SER A 82 1.06 -0.39 2.47
C SER A 82 1.47 -0.56 3.93
N MET A 83 1.38 0.53 4.68
CA MET A 83 1.56 0.52 6.13
C MET A 83 0.57 1.47 6.77
N SER A 84 0.06 1.09 7.94
CA SER A 84 -0.79 1.93 8.79
C SER A 84 -0.30 1.87 10.23
N ILE A 85 -0.51 2.94 11.00
CA ILE A 85 -0.24 2.96 12.44
C ILE A 85 -1.55 2.89 13.19
N TYR A 86 -1.64 1.94 14.11
CA TYR A 86 -2.78 1.79 15.01
C TYR A 86 -2.30 1.18 16.34
N ASP A 87 -2.81 1.68 17.47
CA ASP A 87 -2.50 1.22 18.83
C ASP A 87 -0.99 1.06 19.09
N ASN A 88 -0.21 2.12 18.77
CA ASN A 88 1.24 2.17 18.90
C ASN A 88 2.01 1.06 18.14
N LYS A 89 1.39 0.46 17.15
CA LYS A 89 2.01 -0.53 16.25
C LYS A 89 1.96 -0.06 14.81
N GLY A 90 3.00 -0.40 14.06
CA GLY A 90 3.03 -0.27 12.61
C GLY A 90 2.53 -1.58 11.98
N TRP A 91 1.55 -1.49 11.11
CA TRP A 91 0.95 -2.64 10.43
C TRP A 91 1.37 -2.62 8.96
N ILE A 92 2.26 -3.53 8.58
CA ILE A 92 2.86 -3.61 7.25
C ILE A 92 2.13 -4.68 6.46
N VAL A 93 1.46 -4.28 5.39
CA VAL A 93 0.73 -5.20 4.49
C VAL A 93 1.68 -5.68 3.41
N VAL A 94 1.93 -6.99 3.38
CA VAL A 94 2.83 -7.63 2.39
C VAL A 94 1.99 -8.48 1.45
N ASN A 95 1.69 -7.89 0.30
CA ASN A 95 0.69 -8.36 -0.65
C ASN A 95 0.94 -9.78 -1.15
N ASN A 96 2.08 -10.02 -1.80
CA ASN A 96 2.39 -11.32 -2.42
C ASN A 96 3.00 -12.34 -1.43
N SER A 97 3.16 -11.97 -0.16
CA SER A 97 3.49 -12.89 0.93
C SER A 97 2.28 -13.25 1.80
N HIS A 98 1.09 -12.74 1.45
CA HIS A 98 -0.19 -13.13 2.08
C HIS A 98 -0.25 -12.87 3.59
N VAL A 99 0.46 -11.83 4.07
CA VAL A 99 0.66 -11.55 5.50
C VAL A 99 0.59 -10.06 5.80
N ILE A 100 0.19 -9.73 7.02
CA ILE A 100 0.34 -8.40 7.62
C ILE A 100 1.17 -8.55 8.88
N PHE A 101 2.32 -7.86 8.96
CA PHE A 101 3.12 -7.79 10.16
C PHE A 101 2.71 -6.62 11.02
N ALA A 102 2.64 -6.83 12.33
CA ALA A 102 2.56 -5.77 13.32
C ALA A 102 3.94 -5.60 13.97
N ILE A 103 4.47 -4.37 13.97
CA ILE A 103 5.77 -4.05 14.56
C ILE A 103 5.64 -2.99 15.64
N ASP A 104 6.54 -3.03 16.61
CA ASP A 104 6.76 -1.92 17.53
C ASP A 104 7.40 -0.73 16.79
N LEU A 105 6.87 0.46 16.99
CA LEU A 105 7.28 1.66 16.23
C LEU A 105 8.67 2.19 16.60
N ASN A 106 9.22 1.83 17.75
CA ASN A 106 10.49 2.31 18.23
C ASN A 106 11.62 1.33 17.94
N THR A 107 11.33 0.05 18.10
CA THR A 107 12.32 -1.03 17.97
C THR A 107 12.24 -1.75 16.63
N PHE A 108 11.20 -1.52 15.85
CA PHE A 108 10.88 -2.22 14.58
C PHE A 108 10.74 -3.73 14.72
N LYS A 109 10.76 -4.25 15.95
CA LYS A 109 10.58 -5.67 16.23
C LYS A 109 9.15 -6.11 15.99
N GLU A 110 9.00 -7.28 15.42
CA GLU A 110 7.69 -7.90 15.22
C GLU A 110 6.99 -8.13 16.55
N ALA A 111 5.76 -7.66 16.65
CA ALA A 111 4.86 -7.88 17.78
C ALA A 111 3.83 -8.98 17.50
N GLY A 112 3.60 -9.30 16.22
CA GLY A 112 2.69 -10.34 15.75
C GLY A 112 2.39 -10.20 14.28
N ARG A 113 1.61 -11.15 13.73
CA ARG A 113 1.24 -11.13 12.31
C ARG A 113 -0.11 -11.76 12.05
N ILE A 114 -0.77 -11.33 10.97
CA ILE A 114 -1.99 -11.94 10.44
C ILE A 114 -1.59 -12.68 9.16
N GLU A 115 -1.80 -13.99 9.13
CA GLU A 115 -1.43 -14.86 8.03
C GLU A 115 -2.68 -15.39 7.29
N ASN A 116 -2.47 -16.11 6.18
CA ASN A 116 -3.52 -16.74 5.38
C ASN A 116 -4.49 -15.75 4.72
N LEU A 117 -4.03 -14.56 4.43
CA LEU A 117 -4.71 -13.60 3.56
C LEU A 117 -4.54 -14.03 2.09
N THR A 118 -5.43 -13.58 1.18
CA THR A 118 -5.28 -13.96 -0.25
C THR A 118 -4.23 -13.11 -0.94
N SER A 119 -4.40 -11.81 -0.93
CA SER A 119 -3.47 -10.84 -1.55
C SER A 119 -3.78 -9.47 -0.94
N PRO A 120 -3.40 -9.24 0.33
CA PRO A 120 -3.84 -8.07 1.09
C PRO A 120 -3.31 -6.77 0.49
N ARG A 121 -4.14 -5.72 0.53
CA ARG A 121 -3.80 -4.40 -0.01
C ARG A 121 -3.70 -3.34 1.07
N TYR A 122 -4.75 -3.13 1.84
CA TYR A 122 -4.83 -2.12 2.90
C TYR A 122 -5.55 -2.69 4.11
N ILE A 123 -5.20 -2.18 5.29
CA ILE A 123 -5.91 -2.46 6.55
C ILE A 123 -6.55 -1.19 7.08
N HIS A 124 -7.82 -1.25 7.47
CA HIS A 124 -8.59 -0.16 8.06
C HIS A 124 -9.13 -0.58 9.42
N PHE A 125 -8.74 0.14 10.47
CA PHE A 125 -9.10 -0.20 11.85
C PHE A 125 -10.42 0.44 12.25
N LEU A 126 -11.30 -0.36 12.83
CA LEU A 126 -12.58 0.07 13.41
C LEU A 126 -12.53 0.09 14.94
N SER A 127 -11.77 -0.82 15.52
CA SER A 127 -11.50 -0.95 16.95
C SER A 127 -10.30 -1.86 17.20
N ASP A 128 -9.88 -2.01 18.46
CA ASP A 128 -8.83 -2.96 18.87
C ASP A 128 -9.12 -4.43 18.49
N GLU A 129 -10.40 -4.75 18.29
CA GLU A 129 -10.85 -6.11 18.01
C GLU A 129 -11.41 -6.31 16.60
N LYS A 130 -11.46 -5.22 15.81
CA LYS A 130 -12.03 -5.29 14.45
C LYS A 130 -11.33 -4.36 13.48
N ALA A 131 -10.84 -4.92 12.37
CA ALA A 131 -10.35 -4.18 11.22
C ALA A 131 -10.77 -4.88 9.93
N TYR A 132 -10.81 -4.13 8.84
CA TYR A 132 -11.03 -4.64 7.49
C TYR A 132 -9.73 -4.71 6.72
N VAL A 133 -9.54 -5.78 5.96
CA VAL A 133 -8.38 -5.97 5.07
C VAL A 133 -8.87 -6.18 3.65
N THR A 134 -8.54 -5.26 2.78
CA THR A 134 -8.85 -5.34 1.35
C THR A 134 -7.91 -6.29 0.62
N GLN A 135 -8.36 -6.84 -0.51
CA GLN A 135 -7.67 -7.89 -1.24
C GLN A 135 -7.62 -7.60 -2.74
N LEU A 136 -6.54 -8.00 -3.38
CA LEU A 136 -6.44 -8.17 -4.82
C LEU A 136 -6.69 -9.64 -5.17
N TRP A 137 -7.31 -9.93 -6.31
CA TRP A 137 -7.67 -11.29 -6.76
C TRP A 137 -8.55 -12.06 -5.76
N ASP A 138 -9.43 -11.33 -5.09
CA ASP A 138 -10.45 -11.88 -4.19
C ASP A 138 -11.71 -10.99 -4.22
N ASN A 139 -12.87 -11.58 -4.12
CA ASN A 139 -14.13 -10.86 -4.02
C ASN A 139 -14.58 -10.61 -2.57
N ARG A 140 -13.64 -10.79 -1.62
CA ARG A 140 -13.90 -10.63 -0.20
C ARG A 140 -13.00 -9.56 0.41
N ILE A 141 -13.55 -8.80 1.34
CA ILE A 141 -12.79 -8.01 2.31
C ILE A 141 -12.73 -8.84 3.59
N PHE A 142 -11.54 -9.09 4.10
CA PHE A 142 -11.38 -9.88 5.32
C PHE A 142 -11.67 -9.04 6.56
N ILE A 143 -12.33 -9.64 7.55
CA ILE A 143 -12.53 -9.08 8.89
C ILE A 143 -11.48 -9.73 9.78
N VAL A 144 -10.67 -8.93 10.45
CA VAL A 144 -9.59 -9.42 11.30
C VAL A 144 -9.72 -8.85 12.72
N ASN A 145 -9.22 -9.58 13.70
CA ASN A 145 -9.04 -9.11 15.07
C ASN A 145 -7.57 -8.70 15.28
N PRO A 146 -7.25 -7.40 15.34
CA PRO A 146 -5.86 -6.94 15.48
C PRO A 146 -5.20 -7.37 16.79
N LYS A 147 -5.96 -7.48 17.86
CA LYS A 147 -5.46 -7.87 19.19
C LYS A 147 -5.04 -9.34 19.27
N LYS A 148 -5.68 -10.19 18.45
CA LYS A 148 -5.42 -11.63 18.40
C LYS A 148 -4.63 -12.06 17.18
N TYR A 149 -4.42 -11.15 16.21
CA TYR A 149 -3.77 -11.44 14.93
C TYR A 149 -4.46 -12.55 14.13
N GLU A 150 -5.79 -12.58 14.14
CA GLU A 150 -6.57 -13.64 13.49
C GLU A 150 -7.62 -13.09 12.53
N ILE A 151 -7.96 -13.87 11.50
CA ILE A 151 -9.11 -13.63 10.61
C ILE A 151 -10.36 -14.12 11.35
N THR A 152 -11.38 -13.26 11.45
CA THR A 152 -12.64 -13.58 12.15
C THR A 152 -13.82 -13.72 11.20
N GLY A 153 -13.71 -13.27 9.96
CA GLY A 153 -14.76 -13.33 8.97
C GLY A 153 -14.40 -12.67 7.66
N TYR A 154 -15.39 -12.46 6.82
CA TYR A 154 -15.22 -11.74 5.55
C TYR A 154 -16.54 -11.09 5.10
N ILE A 155 -16.42 -10.03 4.32
CA ILE A 155 -17.50 -9.36 3.61
C ILE A 155 -17.39 -9.74 2.15
N THR A 156 -18.43 -10.36 1.58
CA THR A 156 -18.47 -10.64 0.14
C THR A 156 -18.90 -9.37 -0.61
N VAL A 157 -18.14 -8.97 -1.60
CA VAL A 157 -18.48 -7.84 -2.46
C VAL A 157 -19.39 -8.33 -3.59
N PRO A 158 -20.62 -7.82 -3.70
CA PRO A 158 -21.56 -8.25 -4.73
C PRO A 158 -21.03 -8.03 -6.16
N ASP A 159 -21.38 -8.91 -7.08
CA ASP A 159 -21.05 -8.80 -8.52
C ASP A 159 -19.54 -8.67 -8.83
N MET A 160 -18.69 -9.16 -7.93
CA MET A 160 -17.24 -9.24 -8.11
C MET A 160 -16.82 -10.71 -8.17
N THR A 161 -15.98 -11.08 -9.12
CA THR A 161 -15.41 -12.43 -9.21
C THR A 161 -14.04 -12.50 -8.56
N MET A 162 -13.55 -13.70 -8.27
CA MET A 162 -12.20 -13.89 -7.72
C MET A 162 -11.13 -13.38 -8.69
N GLU A 163 -11.28 -13.63 -9.98
CA GLU A 163 -10.29 -13.28 -11.01
C GLU A 163 -10.24 -11.78 -11.31
N SER A 164 -11.32 -11.05 -11.07
CA SER A 164 -11.41 -9.60 -11.26
C SER A 164 -11.62 -8.84 -9.96
N GLY A 165 -11.49 -9.54 -8.83
CA GLY A 165 -11.67 -8.95 -7.51
C GLY A 165 -10.53 -8.02 -7.14
N SER A 166 -10.85 -6.79 -6.81
CA SER A 166 -9.88 -5.82 -6.32
C SER A 166 -10.56 -4.78 -5.46
N THR A 167 -10.29 -4.84 -4.18
CA THR A 167 -10.65 -3.82 -3.21
C THR A 167 -9.38 -3.16 -2.69
N GLU A 168 -9.36 -1.84 -2.60
CA GLU A 168 -8.17 -1.05 -2.35
C GLU A 168 -8.29 -0.19 -1.10
N GLN A 169 -8.09 1.11 -1.23
CA GLN A 169 -8.10 2.05 -0.12
C GLN A 169 -9.49 2.21 0.48
N MET A 170 -9.51 2.49 1.78
CA MET A 170 -10.74 2.67 2.55
C MET A 170 -10.70 4.01 3.28
N VAL A 171 -11.86 4.67 3.33
CA VAL A 171 -12.11 5.82 4.21
C VAL A 171 -13.39 5.59 5.00
N GLN A 172 -13.49 6.19 6.19
CA GLN A 172 -14.65 6.05 7.05
C GLN A 172 -15.36 7.38 7.26
N TYR A 173 -16.68 7.36 7.11
CA TYR A 173 -17.57 8.46 7.50
C TYR A 173 -18.73 7.93 8.32
N GLY A 174 -18.81 8.35 9.58
CA GLY A 174 -19.77 7.82 10.53
C GLY A 174 -19.59 6.32 10.73
N LYS A 175 -20.68 5.55 10.62
CA LYS A 175 -20.64 4.08 10.70
C LYS A 175 -20.35 3.38 9.36
N TYR A 176 -20.05 4.11 8.32
CA TYR A 176 -19.82 3.56 7.00
C TYR A 176 -18.35 3.63 6.61
N VAL A 177 -17.84 2.53 6.07
CA VAL A 177 -16.56 2.46 5.38
C VAL A 177 -16.82 2.44 3.88
N TYR A 178 -16.12 3.28 3.16
CA TYR A 178 -16.13 3.33 1.71
C TYR A 178 -14.83 2.75 1.18
N CYS A 179 -14.91 1.95 0.12
CA CYS A 179 -13.75 1.29 -0.48
C CYS A 179 -13.81 1.41 -2.00
N ASN A 180 -12.73 1.88 -2.62
CA ASN A 180 -12.62 1.86 -4.08
C ASN A 180 -12.26 0.45 -4.57
N CYS A 181 -12.84 0.08 -5.72
CA CYS A 181 -12.59 -1.19 -6.39
C CYS A 181 -11.83 -0.90 -7.69
N TRP A 182 -10.56 -1.28 -7.73
CA TRP A 182 -9.64 -0.90 -8.82
C TRP A 182 -9.68 -1.87 -9.99
N SER A 183 -8.82 -2.87 -10.00
CA SER A 183 -8.53 -3.72 -11.17
C SER A 183 -9.80 -4.27 -11.82
N TYR A 184 -10.03 -3.87 -13.08
CA TYR A 184 -11.21 -4.25 -13.87
C TYR A 184 -12.56 -3.82 -13.29
N GLN A 185 -12.58 -2.84 -12.38
CA GLN A 185 -13.78 -2.32 -11.73
C GLN A 185 -13.95 -0.82 -12.04
N ASN A 186 -15.12 -0.29 -11.67
CA ASN A 186 -15.45 1.12 -11.90
C ASN A 186 -16.36 1.68 -10.79
N ARG A 187 -16.13 1.27 -9.55
CA ARG A 187 -17.05 1.61 -8.46
C ARG A 187 -16.36 1.84 -7.12
N ILE A 188 -17.07 2.52 -6.25
CA ILE A 188 -16.84 2.61 -4.83
C ILE A 188 -17.98 1.86 -4.13
N ILE A 189 -17.68 1.04 -3.15
CA ILE A 189 -18.67 0.35 -2.33
C ILE A 189 -18.79 1.01 -0.97
N LYS A 190 -19.99 0.94 -0.37
CA LYS A 190 -20.31 1.44 0.97
C LYS A 190 -20.63 0.25 1.87
N ILE A 191 -19.90 0.13 2.96
CA ILE A 191 -20.00 -0.96 3.94
C ILE A 191 -20.56 -0.40 5.24
N ASP A 192 -21.60 -1.03 5.78
CA ASP A 192 -22.09 -0.75 7.13
C ASP A 192 -21.27 -1.56 8.14
N THR A 193 -20.57 -0.87 9.04
CA THR A 193 -19.66 -1.50 10.02
C THR A 193 -20.37 -2.20 11.18
N GLU A 194 -21.67 -1.98 11.36
CA GLU A 194 -22.48 -2.66 12.37
C GLU A 194 -22.95 -4.04 11.89
N THR A 195 -23.17 -4.18 10.56
CA THR A 195 -23.66 -5.43 9.94
C THR A 195 -22.62 -6.18 9.16
N ASP A 196 -21.48 -5.56 8.85
CA ASP A 196 -20.42 -6.09 7.99
C ASP A 196 -20.94 -6.47 6.60
N GLN A 197 -21.76 -5.59 6.01
CA GLN A 197 -22.34 -5.82 4.69
C GLN A 197 -22.13 -4.62 3.77
N VAL A 198 -21.94 -4.90 2.48
CA VAL A 198 -22.03 -3.88 1.43
C VAL A 198 -23.50 -3.47 1.30
N VAL A 199 -23.79 -2.20 1.58
CA VAL A 199 -25.17 -1.68 1.60
C VAL A 199 -25.48 -0.77 0.41
N ASP A 200 -24.46 -0.29 -0.29
CA ASP A 200 -24.62 0.55 -1.47
C ASP A 200 -23.35 0.53 -2.34
N GLN A 201 -23.48 0.98 -3.59
CA GLN A 201 -22.34 1.14 -4.51
C GLN A 201 -22.56 2.33 -5.43
N LEU A 202 -21.48 3.03 -5.77
CA LEU A 202 -21.47 4.19 -6.63
C LEU A 202 -20.57 3.93 -7.83
N THR A 203 -21.14 4.00 -9.03
CA THR A 203 -20.34 3.90 -10.26
C THR A 203 -19.58 5.19 -10.50
N VAL A 204 -18.28 5.05 -10.74
CA VAL A 204 -17.34 6.11 -11.15
C VAL A 204 -16.68 5.72 -12.48
N GLY A 205 -15.61 6.38 -12.88
CA GLY A 205 -14.83 5.95 -14.04
C GLY A 205 -14.07 4.63 -13.81
N ILE A 206 -13.47 4.14 -14.90
CA ILE A 206 -12.74 2.87 -14.93
C ILE A 206 -11.50 2.95 -14.04
N GLN A 207 -11.35 1.91 -13.18
CA GLN A 207 -10.18 1.69 -12.32
C GLN A 207 -9.89 2.87 -11.37
N PRO A 208 -10.73 3.11 -10.35
CA PRO A 208 -10.42 4.09 -9.30
C PRO A 208 -9.24 3.57 -8.44
N THR A 209 -8.14 4.35 -8.37
CA THR A 209 -6.86 3.91 -7.78
C THR A 209 -6.64 4.38 -6.35
N SER A 210 -7.24 5.49 -5.95
CA SER A 210 -7.06 6.09 -4.63
C SER A 210 -8.39 6.52 -4.03
N LEU A 211 -8.45 6.62 -2.70
CA LEU A 211 -9.63 7.14 -2.00
C LEU A 211 -9.21 7.89 -0.73
N VAL A 212 -9.53 9.18 -0.65
CA VAL A 212 -9.28 10.01 0.54
C VAL A 212 -10.54 10.78 0.94
N LEU A 213 -10.64 11.18 2.22
CA LEU A 213 -11.76 11.96 2.77
C LEU A 213 -11.25 13.31 3.26
N ASP A 214 -11.77 14.41 2.72
CA ASP A 214 -11.35 15.76 3.06
C ASP A 214 -12.05 16.30 4.31
N ARG A 215 -11.63 17.48 4.77
CA ARG A 215 -12.18 18.16 5.96
C ARG A 215 -13.65 18.57 5.87
N TYR A 216 -14.23 18.55 4.67
CA TYR A 216 -15.64 18.88 4.41
C TYR A 216 -16.49 17.64 4.13
N ASP A 217 -16.00 16.47 4.55
CA ASP A 217 -16.67 15.18 4.37
C ASP A 217 -16.89 14.82 2.89
N LYS A 218 -15.98 15.28 2.00
CA LYS A 218 -15.98 14.89 0.60
C LYS A 218 -14.92 13.82 0.36
N MET A 219 -15.34 12.73 -0.25
CA MET A 219 -14.43 11.70 -0.74
C MET A 219 -13.88 12.11 -2.09
N TRP A 220 -12.60 11.83 -2.28
CA TRP A 220 -11.92 12.05 -3.54
C TRP A 220 -11.30 10.75 -4.04
N THR A 221 -11.53 10.45 -5.31
CA THR A 221 -10.94 9.32 -6.00
C THR A 221 -10.49 9.73 -7.39
N VAL A 222 -9.38 9.16 -7.85
CA VAL A 222 -8.90 9.30 -9.22
C VAL A 222 -9.01 7.96 -9.94
N THR A 223 -9.40 7.99 -11.21
CA THR A 223 -9.45 6.81 -12.07
C THR A 223 -8.33 6.87 -13.08
N ASP A 224 -7.73 5.74 -13.42
CA ASP A 224 -6.69 5.66 -14.46
C ASP A 224 -7.28 5.52 -15.88
N GLY A 225 -8.58 5.20 -15.99
CA GLY A 225 -9.30 5.10 -17.25
C GLY A 225 -9.12 3.79 -17.99
N GLY A 226 -8.39 2.83 -17.42
CA GLY A 226 -8.08 1.56 -18.06
C GLY A 226 -7.03 1.69 -19.17
N TYR A 227 -6.98 0.73 -20.10
CA TYR A 227 -5.98 0.70 -21.16
C TYR A 227 -6.56 0.26 -22.51
N GLU A 228 -5.90 0.65 -23.61
CA GLU A 228 -6.31 0.28 -24.94
C GLU A 228 -6.32 -1.24 -25.14
N GLY A 229 -7.45 -1.76 -25.65
CA GLY A 229 -7.68 -3.20 -25.84
C GLY A 229 -8.19 -3.94 -24.59
N SER A 230 -8.39 -3.26 -23.47
CA SER A 230 -9.01 -3.84 -22.28
C SER A 230 -10.45 -4.28 -22.57
N PRO A 231 -10.87 -5.51 -22.20
CA PRO A 231 -12.27 -5.94 -22.32
C PRO A 231 -13.21 -5.17 -21.37
N TYR A 232 -12.66 -4.42 -20.40
CA TYR A 232 -13.41 -3.64 -19.41
C TYR A 232 -13.55 -2.17 -19.80
N GLY A 233 -12.96 -1.78 -20.94
CA GLY A 233 -13.06 -0.43 -21.51
C GLY A 233 -11.78 0.39 -21.36
N HIS A 234 -11.79 1.54 -22.03
CA HIS A 234 -10.72 2.53 -22.00
C HIS A 234 -11.34 3.91 -22.19
N GLU A 235 -11.12 4.81 -21.25
CA GLU A 235 -11.67 6.15 -21.24
C GLU A 235 -10.65 7.19 -20.71
N ALA A 236 -10.96 8.47 -20.86
CA ALA A 236 -10.14 9.51 -20.25
C ALA A 236 -10.24 9.45 -18.72
N PRO A 237 -9.12 9.47 -18.00
CA PRO A 237 -9.11 9.48 -16.55
C PRO A 237 -9.90 10.64 -15.95
N SER A 238 -10.32 10.49 -14.71
CA SER A 238 -11.10 11.53 -14.03
C SER A 238 -10.81 11.56 -12.54
N LEU A 239 -10.84 12.76 -11.96
CA LEU A 239 -10.87 12.97 -10.52
C LEU A 239 -12.32 13.28 -10.10
N TYR A 240 -12.82 12.58 -9.10
CA TYR A 240 -14.18 12.71 -8.59
C TYR A 240 -14.20 13.32 -7.21
N ARG A 241 -15.12 14.27 -6.98
CA ARG A 241 -15.54 14.73 -5.65
C ARG A 241 -16.90 14.14 -5.36
N ILE A 242 -17.02 13.42 -4.25
CA ILE A 242 -18.20 12.66 -3.86
C ILE A 242 -18.60 13.07 -2.45
N ASP A 243 -19.87 13.41 -2.23
CA ASP A 243 -20.39 13.67 -0.90
C ASP A 243 -20.50 12.36 -0.09
N ALA A 244 -19.80 12.26 1.05
CA ALA A 244 -19.78 11.05 1.85
C ALA A 244 -21.12 10.77 2.54
N ALA A 245 -21.89 11.80 2.90
CA ALA A 245 -23.16 11.65 3.60
C ALA A 245 -24.25 11.10 2.67
N THR A 246 -24.36 11.67 1.45
CA THR A 246 -25.37 11.29 0.47
C THR A 246 -24.92 10.19 -0.48
N PHE A 247 -23.61 9.94 -0.54
CA PHE A 247 -22.96 9.01 -1.45
C PHE A 247 -23.25 9.30 -2.92
N THR A 248 -23.13 10.58 -3.29
CA THR A 248 -23.41 11.07 -4.65
C THR A 248 -22.22 11.84 -5.22
N ILE A 249 -21.99 11.72 -6.53
CA ILE A 249 -20.98 12.51 -7.23
C ILE A 249 -21.41 13.97 -7.29
N GLU A 250 -20.62 14.86 -6.71
CA GLU A 250 -20.83 16.31 -6.80
C GLU A 250 -20.10 16.88 -8.02
N LYS A 251 -18.93 16.36 -8.35
CA LYS A 251 -18.08 16.88 -9.41
C LYS A 251 -17.23 15.79 -10.04
N GLN A 252 -17.06 15.89 -11.35
CA GLN A 252 -16.09 15.12 -12.14
C GLN A 252 -15.16 16.09 -12.86
N PHE A 253 -13.86 15.94 -12.66
CA PHE A 253 -12.81 16.66 -13.35
C PHE A 253 -12.15 15.71 -14.33
N LYS A 254 -12.34 15.91 -15.63
CA LYS A 254 -11.77 15.06 -16.68
C LYS A 254 -10.34 15.49 -17.00
N PHE A 255 -9.44 14.53 -17.03
CA PHE A 255 -8.10 14.67 -17.57
C PHE A 255 -8.11 14.47 -19.09
N LYS A 256 -6.96 14.66 -19.73
CA LYS A 256 -6.81 14.35 -21.14
C LYS A 256 -6.73 12.83 -21.34
N PHE A 257 -7.17 12.38 -22.51
CA PHE A 257 -6.96 11.00 -22.90
C PHE A 257 -5.44 10.73 -23.04
N GLY A 258 -4.96 9.68 -22.35
CA GLY A 258 -3.53 9.36 -22.26
C GLY A 258 -2.80 9.96 -21.05
N ASP A 259 -3.48 10.80 -20.22
CA ASP A 259 -3.00 11.10 -18.88
C ASP A 259 -3.07 9.83 -18.00
N TRP A 260 -2.25 9.79 -16.94
CA TRP A 260 -2.17 8.65 -16.02
C TRP A 260 -2.12 9.09 -14.56
N PRO A 261 -3.20 9.71 -14.05
CA PRO A 261 -3.22 10.23 -12.70
C PRO A 261 -3.28 9.11 -11.65
N SER A 262 -2.54 9.29 -10.55
CA SER A 262 -2.48 8.34 -9.43
C SER A 262 -2.21 9.07 -8.11
N GLU A 263 -2.19 8.32 -7.00
CA GLU A 263 -1.70 8.76 -5.68
C GLU A 263 -2.36 10.05 -5.17
N VAL A 264 -3.69 10.05 -5.05
CA VAL A 264 -4.39 11.19 -4.44
C VAL A 264 -4.11 11.22 -2.93
N GLN A 265 -3.57 12.35 -2.46
CA GLN A 265 -3.21 12.59 -1.07
C GLN A 265 -3.79 13.92 -0.58
N LEU A 266 -3.97 14.05 0.72
CA LEU A 266 -4.36 15.30 1.38
C LEU A 266 -3.22 15.83 2.25
N ASN A 267 -3.16 17.16 2.40
CA ASN A 267 -2.35 17.74 3.46
C ASN A 267 -2.97 17.47 4.84
N GLY A 268 -2.23 17.77 5.92
CA GLY A 268 -2.68 17.48 7.29
C GLY A 268 -3.93 18.26 7.73
N THR A 269 -4.29 19.37 7.07
CA THR A 269 -5.53 20.12 7.32
C THR A 269 -6.72 19.61 6.51
N GLY A 270 -6.50 18.70 5.55
CA GLY A 270 -7.53 18.11 4.71
C GLY A 270 -8.20 19.09 3.75
N ASP A 271 -7.53 20.20 3.40
CA ASP A 271 -8.07 21.24 2.52
C ASP A 271 -7.36 21.36 1.16
N THR A 272 -6.25 20.64 1.00
CA THR A 272 -5.46 20.65 -0.24
C THR A 272 -5.20 19.23 -0.70
N LEU A 273 -5.62 18.93 -1.94
CA LEU A 273 -5.34 17.69 -2.65
C LEU A 273 -4.02 17.77 -3.39
N TYR A 274 -3.32 16.63 -3.43
CA TYR A 274 -2.14 16.39 -4.24
C TYR A 274 -2.32 15.08 -5.02
N TRP A 275 -1.74 15.00 -6.22
CA TRP A 275 -1.74 13.77 -7.03
C TRP A 275 -0.56 13.77 -8.00
N ILE A 276 -0.21 12.59 -8.49
CA ILE A 276 0.76 12.39 -9.56
C ILE A 276 0.01 12.34 -10.90
N ASN A 277 0.51 13.07 -11.91
CA ASN A 277 0.14 12.89 -13.32
C ASN A 277 1.31 13.42 -14.16
N ASN A 278 2.33 12.61 -14.35
CA ASN A 278 3.70 12.93 -14.71
C ASN A 278 4.35 13.91 -13.71
N ASP A 279 3.82 15.10 -13.62
CA ASP A 279 4.12 16.12 -12.62
C ASP A 279 3.43 15.82 -11.28
N ILE A 280 3.80 16.55 -10.23
CA ILE A 280 3.01 16.61 -9.00
C ILE A 280 2.08 17.80 -9.07
N TRP A 281 0.82 17.53 -8.93
CA TRP A 281 -0.25 18.52 -8.98
C TRP A 281 -0.83 18.75 -7.59
N ARG A 282 -1.37 19.96 -7.37
CA ARG A 282 -2.17 20.26 -6.17
C ARG A 282 -3.30 21.22 -6.46
N MET A 283 -4.37 21.11 -5.68
CA MET A 283 -5.47 22.08 -5.69
C MET A 283 -6.18 22.14 -4.34
N ASP A 284 -6.83 23.24 -4.07
CA ASP A 284 -7.78 23.37 -2.96
C ASP A 284 -8.98 22.43 -3.17
N VAL A 285 -9.46 21.76 -2.11
CA VAL A 285 -10.60 20.84 -2.19
C VAL A 285 -11.93 21.53 -2.59
N THR A 286 -11.99 22.86 -2.48
CA THR A 286 -13.16 23.65 -2.95
C THR A 286 -13.04 24.10 -4.40
N ALA A 287 -11.93 23.78 -5.09
CA ALA A 287 -11.72 24.18 -6.47
C ALA A 287 -12.80 23.61 -7.42
N GLU A 288 -13.18 24.39 -8.41
CA GLU A 288 -14.19 24.03 -9.41
C GLU A 288 -13.59 23.64 -10.77
N ARG A 289 -12.26 23.67 -10.88
CA ARG A 289 -11.51 23.28 -12.09
C ARG A 289 -10.11 22.78 -11.71
N LEU A 290 -9.57 21.92 -12.54
CA LEU A 290 -8.17 21.46 -12.41
C LEU A 290 -7.20 22.64 -12.55
N PRO A 291 -6.06 22.61 -11.85
CA PRO A 291 -5.02 23.61 -11.99
C PRO A 291 -4.40 23.59 -13.40
N VAL A 292 -3.91 24.73 -13.85
CA VAL A 292 -3.28 24.89 -15.17
C VAL A 292 -1.74 24.75 -15.13
N ARG A 293 -1.17 24.69 -13.93
CA ARG A 293 0.27 24.50 -13.71
C ARG A 293 0.48 23.48 -12.61
N PRO A 294 1.49 22.60 -12.75
CA PRO A 294 1.84 21.67 -11.69
C PRO A 294 2.41 22.41 -10.47
N PHE A 295 2.41 21.74 -9.35
CA PHE A 295 3.11 22.14 -8.15
C PHE A 295 4.62 21.88 -8.26
N LEU A 296 5.00 20.69 -8.75
CA LEU A 296 6.37 20.32 -9.08
C LEU A 296 6.39 19.79 -10.51
N GLU A 297 7.27 20.35 -11.33
CA GLU A 297 7.47 19.91 -12.70
C GLU A 297 8.25 18.59 -12.75
N TYR A 298 7.92 17.76 -13.73
CA TYR A 298 8.57 16.49 -14.02
C TYR A 298 10.07 16.68 -14.30
N ARG A 299 10.90 15.74 -13.78
CA ARG A 299 12.36 15.79 -13.85
C ARG A 299 12.98 14.57 -14.53
N ASP A 300 12.28 13.92 -15.45
CA ASP A 300 12.70 12.64 -16.04
C ASP A 300 12.79 11.52 -14.98
N THR A 301 11.80 11.46 -14.12
CA THR A 301 11.69 10.56 -12.96
C THR A 301 10.52 9.59 -13.15
N LYS A 302 10.49 8.52 -12.38
CA LYS A 302 9.36 7.58 -12.29
C LYS A 302 8.61 7.80 -10.99
N TYR A 303 7.94 8.95 -10.85
CA TYR A 303 7.13 9.22 -9.68
C TYR A 303 6.12 8.10 -9.45
N TYR A 304 6.21 7.48 -8.27
CA TYR A 304 5.45 6.27 -7.96
C TYR A 304 4.63 6.42 -6.69
N GLY A 305 5.18 6.99 -5.63
CA GLY A 305 4.49 7.23 -4.37
C GLY A 305 4.51 8.71 -4.00
N LEU A 306 3.52 9.15 -3.24
CA LEU A 306 3.34 10.54 -2.81
C LEU A 306 2.79 10.58 -1.38
N THR A 307 3.33 11.47 -0.55
CA THR A 307 2.73 11.82 0.74
C THR A 307 2.98 13.28 1.10
N VAL A 308 2.12 13.82 1.95
CA VAL A 308 2.29 15.15 2.53
C VAL A 308 2.41 15.00 4.04
N ASN A 309 3.47 15.58 4.61
CA ASN A 309 3.67 15.58 6.05
C ASN A 309 2.47 16.27 6.73
N PRO A 310 1.70 15.57 7.57
CA PRO A 310 0.49 16.13 8.15
C PRO A 310 0.74 17.25 9.17
N PHE A 311 1.99 17.39 9.63
CA PHE A 311 2.34 18.36 10.67
C PHE A 311 2.87 19.68 10.12
N ASN A 312 3.60 19.66 9.00
CA ASN A 312 4.27 20.83 8.46
C ASN A 312 4.02 21.11 6.98
N GLY A 313 3.31 20.19 6.28
CA GLY A 313 2.93 20.34 4.87
C GLY A 313 4.07 20.10 3.87
N GLU A 314 5.20 19.57 4.29
CA GLU A 314 6.26 19.14 3.38
C GLU A 314 5.80 17.97 2.51
N VAL A 315 6.23 17.96 1.25
CA VAL A 315 5.80 16.96 0.26
C VAL A 315 6.94 15.98 -0.01
N TYR A 316 6.64 14.70 0.10
CA TYR A 316 7.58 13.62 -0.18
C TYR A 316 7.11 12.84 -1.39
N VAL A 317 8.01 12.67 -2.35
CA VAL A 317 7.72 12.00 -3.61
C VAL A 317 8.72 10.87 -3.80
N ALA A 318 8.21 9.68 -4.07
CA ALA A 318 9.03 8.52 -4.38
C ALA A 318 9.26 8.42 -5.89
N ASP A 319 10.49 8.17 -6.27
CA ASP A 319 10.92 7.82 -7.62
C ASP A 319 11.38 6.37 -7.66
N ALA A 320 10.68 5.53 -8.42
CA ALA A 320 11.02 4.12 -8.59
C ALA A 320 12.19 3.92 -9.58
N ILE A 321 12.66 4.98 -10.24
CA ILE A 321 13.77 5.01 -11.20
C ILE A 321 13.52 4.03 -12.36
N ASP A 322 13.87 2.78 -12.21
CA ASP A 322 13.69 1.72 -13.22
C ASP A 322 12.99 0.46 -12.68
N TYR A 323 12.46 0.53 -11.46
CA TYR A 323 11.84 -0.58 -10.73
C TYR A 323 12.78 -1.77 -10.43
N GLN A 324 14.11 -1.59 -10.55
CA GLN A 324 15.11 -2.65 -10.33
C GLN A 324 16.18 -2.24 -9.34
N GLN A 325 16.60 -0.99 -9.36
CA GLN A 325 17.55 -0.43 -8.40
C GLN A 325 16.83 0.22 -7.21
N GLN A 326 17.59 0.63 -6.21
CA GLN A 326 17.09 1.41 -5.09
C GLN A 326 16.39 2.68 -5.60
N GLY A 327 15.19 2.93 -5.09
CA GLY A 327 14.45 4.15 -5.40
C GLY A 327 14.95 5.35 -4.60
N MET A 328 14.50 6.52 -5.03
CA MET A 328 14.86 7.82 -4.45
C MET A 328 13.62 8.45 -3.82
N ILE A 329 13.78 9.10 -2.68
CA ILE A 329 12.78 9.99 -2.10
C ILE A 329 13.27 11.43 -2.23
N TYR A 330 12.40 12.29 -2.76
CA TYR A 330 12.59 13.74 -2.78
C TYR A 330 11.69 14.39 -1.73
N ARG A 331 12.27 15.21 -0.87
CA ARG A 331 11.56 15.99 0.15
C ARG A 331 11.51 17.45 -0.29
N TYR A 332 10.32 18.00 -0.38
CA TYR A 332 10.08 19.38 -0.79
C TYR A 332 9.41 20.19 0.32
N SER A 333 9.69 21.49 0.36
CA SER A 333 8.95 22.44 1.19
C SER A 333 7.49 22.58 0.71
N PRO A 334 6.58 23.12 1.53
CA PRO A 334 5.22 23.45 1.08
C PRO A 334 5.17 24.43 -0.11
N GLN A 335 6.27 25.11 -0.40
CA GLN A 335 6.43 26.03 -1.55
C GLN A 335 7.00 25.33 -2.77
N GLY A 336 7.45 24.06 -2.67
CA GLY A 336 8.02 23.28 -3.76
C GLY A 336 9.54 23.40 -3.90
N GLU A 337 10.23 23.90 -2.89
CA GLU A 337 11.69 23.93 -2.88
C GLU A 337 12.24 22.60 -2.38
N LEU A 338 13.22 22.03 -3.07
CA LEU A 338 13.89 20.79 -2.67
C LEU A 338 14.66 21.00 -1.35
N ILE A 339 14.37 20.20 -0.34
CA ILE A 339 15.00 20.24 0.98
C ILE A 339 16.05 19.14 1.10
N ASP A 340 15.71 17.91 0.68
CA ASP A 340 16.54 16.73 0.83
C ASP A 340 16.22 15.67 -0.22
N GLU A 341 17.16 14.77 -0.48
CA GLU A 341 16.97 13.60 -1.32
C GLU A 341 17.78 12.42 -0.76
N PHE A 342 17.19 11.21 -0.76
CA PHE A 342 17.84 10.04 -0.19
C PHE A 342 17.35 8.74 -0.81
N TYR A 343 18.27 7.74 -0.88
CA TYR A 343 17.96 6.41 -1.37
C TYR A 343 17.25 5.54 -0.33
N VAL A 344 16.30 4.76 -0.79
CA VAL A 344 15.55 3.75 -0.02
C VAL A 344 15.61 2.39 -0.70
N GLY A 345 14.72 1.47 -0.38
CA GLY A 345 14.63 0.18 -1.08
C GLY A 345 14.10 0.31 -2.52
N ILE A 346 13.90 -0.84 -3.16
CA ILE A 346 13.43 -0.93 -4.56
C ILE A 346 11.92 -0.66 -4.59
N THR A 347 11.47 0.16 -5.56
CA THR A 347 10.06 0.51 -5.76
C THR A 347 9.40 1.03 -4.47
N PRO A 348 9.82 2.20 -3.97
CA PRO A 348 9.17 2.81 -2.81
C PRO A 348 7.75 3.26 -3.18
N GLY A 349 6.72 2.60 -2.61
CA GLY A 349 5.32 2.78 -3.02
C GLY A 349 4.47 3.54 -2.01
N ALA A 350 4.60 3.25 -0.73
CA ALA A 350 3.72 3.86 0.26
C ALA A 350 4.48 4.43 1.46
N PHE A 351 3.82 5.35 2.14
CA PHE A 351 4.35 6.13 3.24
C PHE A 351 3.44 6.07 4.47
N CYS A 352 4.04 6.07 5.66
CA CYS A 352 3.29 6.10 6.91
C CYS A 352 4.00 6.99 7.94
N TRP A 353 3.34 8.05 8.38
CA TRP A 353 3.87 8.99 9.38
C TRP A 353 3.70 8.46 10.80
N LYS A 354 4.81 8.49 11.57
CA LYS A 354 4.85 8.21 13.00
C LYS A 354 4.65 9.47 13.82
#